data_1859b38c2e3d7a4610c103fcc1ba930f
#
_entry.id   1859b38c2e3d7a4610c103fcc1ba930f
#
_cell.length_a   1.000
_cell.length_b   1.000
_cell.length_c   1.000
_cell.angle_alpha   90.00
_cell.angle_beta   90.00
_cell.angle_gamma   90.00
#
_symmetry.space_group_name_H-M   'P 1'
#
loop_
_entity.id
_entity.type
_entity.pdbx_description
1 polymer ?
#
loop_
_entity_poly.entity_id
_entity_poly.type
_entity_poly.pdbx_seq_one_letter_code
_entity_poly.pdbx_strand_id
1 'polypeptide(L)'
;MKRLRVLGVSIIIASIALIFYTIFMEKSEHGMTNFEILILVSDFVLFFTGTGLISWTFNETSRRKTLRILIPFCGLLVAGGISFKIIGIPSASIQLILGVFMYSFIVGPIVARQRFEKWKEFTKSNTKLLGIMITDSGGFGMIGLGLTFWIQHWPGAMVIVFIGLLLLVTSSILWNNSVDALFQIQWKTSASLRSTNDQLSEKNQEILDSINYAKRIQTAILPPNKLVKEYLNESFILYKPKDVVAGDFYWMEAVGDVVYFAAADCTGHGVPGAMVSVICVNGLNRSVREFGLRKPAEILDKTRELVIKEFEKSEEEVKDGMDISLCALNTKTNELQWAGANNPLWIVTSAPLSDRSTTDTKLTDANQTDAERS
;
A
#
# COMPACT_ATOMS: atom_id res chain seq x y z
N MET A 1 23.84 17.89 -0.82
CA MET A 1 23.04 19.13 -0.87
C MET A 1 23.74 20.31 -0.19
N LYS A 2 24.07 20.26 1.13
CA LYS A 2 24.76 21.35 1.84
C LYS A 2 26.08 21.79 1.18
N ARG A 3 26.94 20.82 0.80
CA ARG A 3 28.22 21.08 0.09
C ARG A 3 28.03 21.76 -1.29
N LEU A 4 27.00 21.37 -2.04
CA LEU A 4 26.68 22.01 -3.33
C LEU A 4 26.20 23.46 -3.18
N ARG A 5 25.44 23.76 -2.12
CA ARG A 5 25.07 25.16 -1.82
C ARG A 5 26.29 26.01 -1.47
N VAL A 6 27.16 25.48 -0.63
CA VAL A 6 28.39 26.19 -0.27
C VAL A 6 29.25 26.46 -1.50
N LEU A 7 29.45 25.44 -2.36
CA LEU A 7 30.18 25.59 -3.60
C LEU A 7 29.54 26.63 -4.52
N GLY A 8 28.22 26.59 -4.71
CA GLY A 8 27.51 27.57 -5.52
C GLY A 8 27.65 28.99 -4.99
N VAL A 9 27.55 29.21 -3.70
CA VAL A 9 27.76 30.52 -3.06
C VAL A 9 29.20 31.01 -3.24
N SER A 10 30.19 30.13 -3.06
CA SER A 10 31.60 30.47 -3.25
C SER A 10 31.91 30.91 -4.68
N ILE A 11 31.34 30.19 -5.67
CA ILE A 11 31.48 30.53 -7.10
C ILE A 11 30.84 31.90 -7.39
N ILE A 12 29.64 32.17 -6.88
CA ILE A 12 28.97 33.46 -7.05
C ILE A 12 29.81 34.61 -6.48
N ILE A 13 30.34 34.45 -5.27
CA ILE A 13 31.14 35.46 -4.63
C ILE A 13 32.43 35.75 -5.43
N ALA A 14 33.12 34.70 -5.88
CA ALA A 14 34.30 34.83 -6.72
C ALA A 14 33.98 35.53 -8.04
N SER A 15 32.89 35.16 -8.72
CA SER A 15 32.45 35.77 -9.98
C SER A 15 32.09 37.24 -9.80
N ILE A 16 31.40 37.62 -8.73
CA ILE A 16 31.08 39.03 -8.43
C ILE A 16 32.37 39.84 -8.22
N ALA A 17 33.32 39.30 -7.45
CA ALA A 17 34.60 39.98 -7.22
C ALA A 17 35.39 40.20 -8.51
N LEU A 18 35.39 39.20 -9.41
CA LEU A 18 36.06 39.25 -10.70
C LEU A 18 35.39 40.26 -11.66
N ILE A 19 34.05 40.25 -11.71
CA ILE A 19 33.28 41.25 -12.51
C ILE A 19 33.58 42.66 -12.01
N PHE A 20 33.58 42.90 -10.71
CA PHE A 20 33.95 44.22 -10.14
C PHE A 20 35.38 44.60 -10.49
N TYR A 21 36.36 43.67 -10.41
CA TYR A 21 37.73 43.90 -10.75
C TYR A 21 37.87 44.30 -12.25
N THR A 22 37.22 43.54 -13.14
CA THR A 22 37.26 43.81 -14.58
C THR A 22 36.64 45.17 -14.94
N ILE A 23 35.50 45.53 -14.35
CA ILE A 23 34.84 46.83 -14.56
C ILE A 23 35.65 47.98 -13.94
N PHE A 24 36.29 47.77 -12.78
CA PHE A 24 37.05 48.84 -12.13
C PHE A 24 38.39 49.15 -12.78
N MET A 25 39.03 48.11 -13.38
CA MET A 25 40.30 48.29 -14.10
C MET A 25 40.09 48.93 -15.50
N GLU A 26 38.85 48.99 -16.00
CA GLU A 26 38.49 49.49 -17.32
C GLU A 26 38.34 51.01 -17.46
N LYS A 27 38.82 51.78 -16.49
CA LYS A 27 38.83 53.26 -16.58
C LYS A 27 39.90 53.81 -17.55
N SER A 28 40.26 53.05 -18.60
CA SER A 28 41.20 53.45 -19.64
C SER A 28 40.41 53.94 -20.87
N GLU A 29 40.89 55.02 -21.47
CA GLU A 29 40.25 55.74 -22.62
C GLU A 29 40.09 54.92 -23.92
N HIS A 30 40.43 53.65 -23.91
CA HIS A 30 40.33 52.73 -25.06
C HIS A 30 39.31 51.65 -24.73
N GLY A 31 38.39 51.41 -25.66
CA GLY A 31 37.32 50.38 -25.51
C GLY A 31 37.87 48.98 -25.22
N MET A 32 37.04 48.15 -24.59
CA MET A 32 37.37 46.76 -24.16
C MET A 32 38.06 45.95 -25.27
N THR A 33 39.16 45.32 -24.92
CA THR A 33 39.84 44.36 -25.80
C THR A 33 39.05 43.05 -25.88
N ASN A 34 39.24 42.28 -26.95
CA ASN A 34 38.61 40.95 -27.08
C ASN A 34 38.92 40.00 -25.92
N PHE A 35 40.06 40.22 -25.23
CA PHE A 35 40.48 39.43 -24.08
C PHE A 35 39.68 39.81 -22.82
N GLU A 36 39.44 41.08 -22.58
CA GLU A 36 38.63 41.58 -21.46
C GLU A 36 37.15 41.19 -21.63
N ILE A 37 36.64 41.20 -22.87
CA ILE A 37 35.32 40.69 -23.19
C ILE A 37 35.23 39.19 -22.86
N LEU A 38 36.23 38.38 -23.22
CA LEU A 38 36.27 36.95 -22.91
C LEU A 38 36.29 36.70 -21.41
N ILE A 39 37.04 37.46 -20.63
CA ILE A 39 37.07 37.38 -19.16
C ILE A 39 35.67 37.71 -18.61
N LEU A 40 35.08 38.80 -19.02
CA LEU A 40 33.73 39.20 -18.56
C LEU A 40 32.68 38.13 -18.86
N VAL A 41 32.73 37.57 -20.05
CA VAL A 41 31.80 36.45 -20.39
C VAL A 41 32.03 35.21 -19.54
N SER A 42 33.31 34.86 -19.28
CA SER A 42 33.61 33.71 -18.40
C SER A 42 33.12 33.93 -16.97
N ASP A 43 33.19 35.13 -16.46
CA ASP A 43 32.71 35.50 -15.15
C ASP A 43 31.18 35.41 -15.02
N PHE A 44 30.46 35.87 -16.05
CA PHE A 44 29.01 35.68 -16.14
C PHE A 44 28.65 34.21 -16.18
N VAL A 45 29.36 33.37 -16.97
CA VAL A 45 29.15 31.93 -17.02
C VAL A 45 29.35 31.31 -15.62
N LEU A 46 30.42 31.69 -14.90
CA LEU A 46 30.70 31.23 -13.54
C LEU A 46 29.61 31.67 -12.57
N PHE A 47 29.17 32.94 -12.61
CA PHE A 47 28.09 33.45 -11.78
C PHE A 47 26.80 32.64 -11.97
N PHE A 48 26.35 32.43 -13.21
CA PHE A 48 25.15 31.68 -13.50
C PHE A 48 25.30 30.18 -13.21
N THR A 49 26.50 29.61 -13.35
CA THR A 49 26.79 28.25 -12.91
C THR A 49 26.60 28.09 -11.41
N GLY A 50 27.11 29.04 -10.63
CA GLY A 50 26.91 29.05 -9.17
C GLY A 50 25.43 29.14 -8.77
N THR A 51 24.67 30.02 -9.45
CA THR A 51 23.22 30.15 -9.20
C THR A 51 22.47 28.90 -9.62
N GLY A 52 22.86 28.23 -10.69
CA GLY A 52 22.32 26.96 -11.14
C GLY A 52 22.54 25.84 -10.10
N LEU A 53 23.75 25.75 -9.54
CA LEU A 53 24.06 24.79 -8.48
C LEU A 53 23.21 25.02 -7.22
N ILE A 54 22.97 26.26 -6.83
CA ILE A 54 22.08 26.58 -5.71
C ILE A 54 20.64 26.19 -6.05
N SER A 55 20.16 26.56 -7.24
CA SER A 55 18.80 26.26 -7.70
C SER A 55 18.54 24.75 -7.75
N TRP A 56 19.55 23.95 -8.11
CA TRP A 56 19.50 22.50 -8.09
C TRP A 56 19.19 21.93 -6.69
N THR A 57 19.56 22.64 -5.62
CA THR A 57 19.35 22.18 -4.25
C THR A 57 17.97 22.50 -3.67
N PHE A 58 17.10 23.20 -4.40
CA PHE A 58 15.76 23.53 -3.94
C PHE A 58 14.89 22.27 -3.77
N ASN A 59 13.98 22.30 -2.78
CA ASN A 59 12.95 21.27 -2.63
C ASN A 59 11.89 21.39 -3.73
N GLU A 60 11.03 20.39 -3.90
CA GLU A 60 10.07 20.34 -5.00
C GLU A 60 9.10 21.55 -5.00
N THR A 61 8.57 21.90 -3.83
CA THR A 61 7.63 23.02 -3.70
C THR A 61 8.29 24.34 -4.04
N SER A 62 9.52 24.58 -3.56
CA SER A 62 10.29 25.78 -3.89
C SER A 62 10.62 25.83 -5.37
N ARG A 63 11.02 24.71 -5.98
CA ARG A 63 11.31 24.63 -7.42
C ARG A 63 10.10 25.01 -8.26
N ARG A 64 8.91 24.48 -7.95
CA ARG A 64 7.68 24.80 -8.69
C ARG A 64 7.32 26.29 -8.58
N LYS A 65 7.42 26.87 -7.40
CA LYS A 65 7.18 28.30 -7.20
C LYS A 65 8.18 29.16 -7.97
N THR A 66 9.46 28.83 -7.88
CA THR A 66 10.56 29.54 -8.58
C THR A 66 10.38 29.49 -10.10
N LEU A 67 10.06 28.32 -10.67
CA LEU A 67 9.84 28.18 -12.12
C LEU A 67 8.64 29.00 -12.62
N ARG A 68 7.56 29.08 -11.85
CA ARG A 68 6.38 29.90 -12.23
C ARG A 68 6.69 31.37 -12.39
N ILE A 69 7.70 31.85 -11.69
CA ILE A 69 8.13 33.26 -11.76
C ILE A 69 9.26 33.45 -12.75
N LEU A 70 10.28 32.58 -12.71
CA LEU A 70 11.49 32.76 -13.53
C LEU A 70 11.26 32.51 -15.01
N ILE A 71 10.44 31.54 -15.40
CA ILE A 71 10.19 31.24 -16.82
C ILE A 71 9.58 32.45 -17.53
N PRO A 72 8.46 33.03 -17.08
CA PRO A 72 7.90 34.21 -17.73
C PRO A 72 8.81 35.43 -17.62
N PHE A 73 9.54 35.59 -16.51
CA PHE A 73 10.50 36.69 -16.36
C PHE A 73 11.65 36.61 -17.37
N CYS A 74 12.27 35.44 -17.53
CA CYS A 74 13.26 35.23 -18.60
C CYS A 74 12.68 35.45 -19.99
N GLY A 75 11.44 34.98 -20.24
CA GLY A 75 10.73 35.22 -21.50
C GLY A 75 10.52 36.71 -21.78
N LEU A 76 10.14 37.51 -20.81
CA LEU A 76 9.98 38.95 -20.94
C LEU A 76 11.31 39.64 -21.20
N LEU A 77 12.40 39.24 -20.55
CA LEU A 77 13.71 39.79 -20.80
C LEU A 77 14.18 39.51 -22.27
N VAL A 78 13.99 38.29 -22.72
CA VAL A 78 14.37 37.92 -24.11
C VAL A 78 13.48 38.64 -25.11
N ALA A 79 12.17 38.62 -24.95
CA ALA A 79 11.23 39.30 -25.84
C ALA A 79 11.46 40.82 -25.88
N GLY A 80 11.63 41.43 -24.68
CA GLY A 80 11.96 42.83 -24.54
C GLY A 80 13.29 43.20 -25.21
N GLY A 81 14.31 42.39 -24.98
CA GLY A 81 15.63 42.57 -25.61
C GLY A 81 15.56 42.51 -27.14
N ILE A 82 14.79 41.57 -27.72
CA ILE A 82 14.55 41.48 -29.17
C ILE A 82 13.82 42.75 -29.69
N SER A 83 12.71 43.13 -29.03
CA SER A 83 11.92 44.28 -29.43
C SER A 83 12.73 45.58 -29.35
N PHE A 84 13.49 45.79 -28.28
CA PHE A 84 14.33 46.98 -28.12
C PHE A 84 15.50 47.01 -29.10
N LYS A 85 16.04 45.84 -29.47
CA LYS A 85 17.06 45.72 -30.53
C LYS A 85 16.52 46.18 -31.87
N ILE A 86 15.29 45.81 -32.22
CA ILE A 86 14.62 46.24 -33.46
C ILE A 86 14.41 47.76 -33.47
N ILE A 87 14.11 48.36 -32.32
CA ILE A 87 13.88 49.80 -32.20
C ILE A 87 15.19 50.59 -32.07
N GLY A 88 16.34 49.90 -31.87
CA GLY A 88 17.66 50.54 -31.74
C GLY A 88 17.98 51.04 -30.36
N ILE A 89 17.34 50.54 -29.30
CA ILE A 89 17.61 50.97 -27.90
C ILE A 89 18.92 50.36 -27.39
N PRO A 90 19.86 51.10 -26.85
CA PRO A 90 21.19 50.63 -26.44
C PRO A 90 21.20 49.50 -25.41
N SER A 91 20.22 49.45 -24.50
CA SER A 91 20.12 48.42 -23.45
C SER A 91 19.60 47.06 -23.94
N ALA A 92 19.14 46.95 -25.17
CA ALA A 92 18.54 45.76 -25.74
C ALA A 92 19.43 44.51 -25.65
N SER A 93 20.72 44.71 -25.93
CA SER A 93 21.72 43.63 -25.92
C SER A 93 21.92 43.04 -24.54
N ILE A 94 21.98 43.90 -23.52
CA ILE A 94 22.13 43.47 -22.10
C ILE A 94 20.92 42.65 -21.65
N GLN A 95 19.72 43.13 -21.98
CA GLN A 95 18.47 42.39 -21.62
C GLN A 95 18.41 41.00 -22.25
N LEU A 96 18.76 40.90 -23.55
CA LEU A 96 18.74 39.65 -24.27
C LEU A 96 19.74 38.65 -23.67
N ILE A 97 20.98 39.09 -23.44
CA ILE A 97 22.03 38.28 -22.82
C ILE A 97 21.57 37.83 -21.43
N LEU A 98 21.10 38.71 -20.60
CA LEU A 98 20.65 38.39 -19.25
C LEU A 98 19.51 37.37 -19.25
N GLY A 99 18.52 37.52 -20.11
CA GLY A 99 17.39 36.58 -20.22
C GLY A 99 17.83 35.18 -20.64
N VAL A 100 18.73 35.06 -21.63
CA VAL A 100 19.28 33.79 -22.11
C VAL A 100 20.14 33.11 -21.03
N PHE A 101 21.01 33.84 -20.37
CA PHE A 101 21.85 33.30 -19.30
C PHE A 101 21.00 32.83 -18.10
N MET A 102 20.04 33.62 -17.65
CA MET A 102 19.14 33.21 -16.57
C MET A 102 18.39 31.94 -16.93
N TYR A 103 17.88 31.85 -18.15
CA TYR A 103 17.20 30.65 -18.60
C TYR A 103 18.14 29.43 -18.59
N SER A 104 19.34 29.55 -19.20
CA SER A 104 20.29 28.45 -19.33
C SER A 104 20.86 27.95 -18.03
N PHE A 105 21.24 28.86 -17.14
CA PHE A 105 22.00 28.53 -15.93
C PHE A 105 21.16 28.47 -14.63
N ILE A 106 19.97 29.03 -14.63
CA ILE A 106 19.07 28.96 -13.47
C ILE A 106 17.86 28.06 -13.78
N VAL A 107 17.10 28.37 -14.83
CA VAL A 107 15.87 27.65 -15.17
C VAL A 107 16.19 26.23 -15.63
N GLY A 108 17.16 26.08 -16.53
CA GLY A 108 17.56 24.79 -17.10
C GLY A 108 17.89 23.74 -16.03
N PRO A 109 18.83 24.01 -15.10
CA PRO A 109 19.12 23.07 -14.00
C PRO A 109 17.94 22.75 -13.09
N ILE A 110 17.06 23.71 -12.83
CA ILE A 110 15.85 23.46 -12.03
C ILE A 110 14.90 22.49 -12.75
N VAL A 111 14.68 22.71 -14.07
CA VAL A 111 13.84 21.86 -14.92
C VAL A 111 14.47 20.47 -15.07
N ALA A 112 15.77 20.40 -15.34
CA ALA A 112 16.51 19.15 -15.43
C ALA A 112 16.39 18.32 -14.14
N ARG A 113 16.54 18.94 -12.97
CA ARG A 113 16.34 18.29 -11.70
C ARG A 113 14.92 17.81 -11.49
N GLN A 114 13.93 18.61 -11.85
CA GLN A 114 12.53 18.23 -11.73
C GLN A 114 12.20 17.00 -12.60
N ARG A 115 12.73 16.97 -13.82
CA ARG A 115 12.63 15.80 -14.71
C ARG A 115 13.36 14.59 -14.13
N PHE A 116 14.58 14.77 -13.61
CA PHE A 116 15.39 13.73 -12.99
C PHE A 116 14.66 13.06 -11.81
N GLU A 117 14.11 13.83 -10.87
CA GLU A 117 13.37 13.30 -9.72
C GLU A 117 12.12 12.51 -10.17
N LYS A 118 11.43 12.97 -11.21
CA LYS A 118 10.26 12.29 -11.76
C LYS A 118 10.60 10.95 -12.40
N TRP A 119 11.76 10.85 -13.09
CA TRP A 119 12.16 9.65 -13.82
C TRP A 119 13.08 8.72 -13.03
N LYS A 120 13.62 9.17 -11.92
CA LYS A 120 14.52 8.40 -11.07
C LYS A 120 13.91 7.07 -10.57
N GLU A 121 12.63 7.06 -10.29
CA GLU A 121 11.91 5.87 -9.84
C GLU A 121 11.78 4.80 -10.93
N PHE A 122 11.84 5.20 -12.20
CA PHE A 122 11.67 4.31 -13.34
C PHE A 122 12.98 3.75 -13.90
N THR A 123 14.12 4.33 -13.55
CA THR A 123 15.41 3.89 -14.11
C THR A 123 16.35 3.38 -13.03
N LYS A 124 16.96 2.20 -13.29
CA LYS A 124 18.06 1.67 -12.45
C LYS A 124 19.37 2.45 -12.60
N SER A 125 19.53 3.23 -13.68
CA SER A 125 20.76 3.97 -14.00
C SER A 125 20.56 5.48 -13.89
N ASN A 126 20.75 6.00 -12.69
CA ASN A 126 20.68 7.44 -12.41
C ASN A 126 21.71 8.26 -13.19
N THR A 127 22.89 7.69 -13.50
CA THR A 127 23.98 8.39 -14.21
C THR A 127 23.64 8.66 -15.68
N LYS A 128 23.02 7.68 -16.38
CA LYS A 128 22.60 7.86 -17.78
C LYS A 128 21.53 8.95 -17.90
N LEU A 129 20.51 8.89 -17.03
CA LEU A 129 19.44 9.89 -17.02
C LEU A 129 19.97 11.30 -16.73
N LEU A 130 20.89 11.42 -15.77
CA LEU A 130 21.53 12.69 -15.46
C LEU A 130 22.34 13.21 -16.66
N GLY A 131 23.09 12.35 -17.34
CA GLY A 131 23.83 12.69 -18.56
C GLY A 131 22.92 13.26 -19.65
N ILE A 132 21.82 12.61 -19.95
CA ILE A 132 20.83 13.08 -20.95
C ILE A 132 20.29 14.47 -20.58
N MET A 133 19.96 14.69 -19.30
CA MET A 133 19.40 15.96 -18.86
C MET A 133 20.42 17.10 -18.89
N ILE A 134 21.70 16.82 -18.62
CA ILE A 134 22.78 17.81 -18.71
C ILE A 134 23.02 18.18 -20.18
N THR A 135 23.10 17.20 -21.10
CA THR A 135 23.29 17.44 -22.52
C THR A 135 22.14 18.22 -23.15
N ASP A 136 20.90 17.89 -22.77
CA ASP A 136 19.70 18.59 -23.25
C ASP A 136 19.70 20.06 -22.78
N SER A 137 19.87 20.30 -21.49
CA SER A 137 19.92 21.65 -20.92
C SER A 137 21.10 22.46 -21.46
N GLY A 138 22.26 21.82 -21.63
CA GLY A 138 23.45 22.43 -22.19
C GLY A 138 23.26 22.80 -23.69
N GLY A 139 22.63 21.93 -24.47
CA GLY A 139 22.33 22.16 -25.88
C GLY A 139 21.44 23.39 -26.07
N PHE A 140 20.33 23.50 -25.33
CA PHE A 140 19.47 24.69 -25.39
C PHE A 140 20.20 25.95 -24.96
N GLY A 141 21.03 25.87 -23.90
CA GLY A 141 21.85 26.98 -23.42
C GLY A 141 22.84 27.49 -24.53
N MET A 142 23.55 26.58 -25.16
CA MET A 142 24.51 26.90 -26.23
C MET A 142 23.83 27.51 -27.44
N ILE A 143 22.69 27.01 -27.87
CA ILE A 143 21.92 27.60 -28.98
C ILE A 143 21.50 29.03 -28.61
N GLY A 144 20.95 29.24 -27.42
CA GLY A 144 20.53 30.57 -26.98
C GLY A 144 21.68 31.56 -26.94
N LEU A 145 22.84 31.17 -26.39
CA LEU A 145 24.06 31.99 -26.39
C LEU A 145 24.56 32.28 -27.78
N GLY A 146 24.65 31.26 -28.66
CA GLY A 146 25.12 31.44 -30.03
C GLY A 146 24.21 32.37 -30.82
N LEU A 147 22.88 32.25 -30.71
CA LEU A 147 21.94 33.18 -31.31
C LEU A 147 22.09 34.61 -30.76
N THR A 148 22.32 34.76 -29.47
CA THR A 148 22.56 36.06 -28.86
C THR A 148 23.82 36.70 -29.42
N PHE A 149 24.91 35.96 -29.54
CA PHE A 149 26.16 36.42 -30.10
C PHE A 149 26.05 36.71 -31.62
N TRP A 150 25.28 35.92 -32.33
CA TRP A 150 24.99 36.18 -33.75
C TRP A 150 24.27 37.52 -33.96
N ILE A 151 23.24 37.79 -33.14
CA ILE A 151 22.53 39.08 -33.13
C ILE A 151 23.49 40.26 -32.82
N GLN A 152 24.54 40.00 -32.02
CA GLN A 152 25.58 40.98 -31.68
C GLN A 152 26.69 41.06 -32.74
N HIS A 153 26.62 40.29 -33.84
CA HIS A 153 27.64 40.19 -34.85
C HIS A 153 29.02 39.70 -34.35
N TRP A 154 29.02 38.85 -33.32
CA TRP A 154 30.27 38.31 -32.78
C TRP A 154 30.80 37.15 -33.64
N PRO A 155 32.13 37.11 -33.95
CA PRO A 155 32.72 36.03 -34.69
C PRO A 155 32.62 34.71 -33.88
N GLY A 156 32.37 33.60 -34.60
CA GLY A 156 32.22 32.28 -33.95
C GLY A 156 30.84 31.97 -33.39
N ALA A 157 29.89 32.90 -33.37
CA ALA A 157 28.52 32.66 -32.88
C ALA A 157 27.86 31.44 -33.52
N MET A 158 28.01 31.20 -34.80
CA MET A 158 27.45 30.05 -35.51
C MET A 158 28.07 28.72 -35.06
N VAL A 159 29.35 28.71 -34.65
CA VAL A 159 30.00 27.52 -34.11
C VAL A 159 29.33 27.11 -32.79
N ILE A 160 29.01 28.09 -31.94
CA ILE A 160 28.32 27.86 -30.67
C ILE A 160 26.92 27.28 -30.90
N VAL A 161 26.17 27.83 -31.88
CA VAL A 161 24.85 27.28 -32.29
C VAL A 161 24.98 25.84 -32.76
N PHE A 162 25.97 25.56 -33.60
CA PHE A 162 26.21 24.22 -34.15
C PHE A 162 26.52 23.21 -33.04
N ILE A 163 27.38 23.57 -32.07
CA ILE A 163 27.68 22.73 -30.92
C ILE A 163 26.39 22.46 -30.08
N GLY A 164 25.57 23.48 -29.88
CA GLY A 164 24.30 23.35 -29.18
C GLY A 164 23.34 22.39 -29.91
N LEU A 165 23.23 22.47 -31.21
CA LEU A 165 22.44 21.55 -32.04
C LEU A 165 22.97 20.11 -31.95
N LEU A 166 24.27 19.91 -31.97
CA LEU A 166 24.89 18.60 -31.84
C LEU A 166 24.57 17.97 -30.46
N LEU A 167 24.63 18.77 -29.42
CA LEU A 167 24.23 18.31 -28.04
C LEU A 167 22.77 17.93 -28.00
N LEU A 168 21.86 18.65 -28.62
CA LEU A 168 20.43 18.29 -28.65
C LEU A 168 20.18 17.01 -29.43
N VAL A 169 20.84 16.80 -30.55
CA VAL A 169 20.72 15.57 -31.33
C VAL A 169 21.22 14.38 -30.53
N THR A 170 22.38 14.48 -29.89
CA THR A 170 22.91 13.41 -29.03
C THR A 170 22.01 13.13 -27.85
N SER A 171 21.48 14.15 -27.18
CA SER A 171 20.51 14.03 -26.12
C SER A 171 19.23 13.29 -26.57
N SER A 172 18.72 13.67 -27.76
CA SER A 172 17.53 13.05 -28.36
C SER A 172 17.71 11.55 -28.62
N ILE A 173 18.85 11.15 -29.17
CA ILE A 173 19.19 9.75 -29.45
C ILE A 173 19.28 8.97 -28.14
N LEU A 174 19.98 9.50 -27.13
CA LEU A 174 20.11 8.87 -25.82
C LEU A 174 18.77 8.74 -25.11
N TRP A 175 17.91 9.73 -25.24
CA TRP A 175 16.55 9.73 -24.70
C TRP A 175 15.69 8.65 -25.33
N ASN A 176 15.66 8.57 -26.67
CA ASN A 176 14.87 7.58 -27.40
C ASN A 176 15.23 6.16 -26.98
N ASN A 177 16.53 5.82 -26.97
CA ASN A 177 17.01 4.51 -26.53
C ASN A 177 16.65 4.18 -25.05
N SER A 178 16.61 5.21 -24.19
CA SER A 178 16.27 5.03 -22.77
C SER A 178 14.77 4.86 -22.57
N VAL A 179 13.95 5.58 -23.32
CA VAL A 179 12.48 5.50 -23.26
C VAL A 179 12.01 4.14 -23.77
N ASP A 180 12.56 3.63 -24.86
CA ASP A 180 12.22 2.31 -25.40
C ASP A 180 12.53 1.20 -24.38
N ALA A 181 13.69 1.25 -23.74
CA ALA A 181 14.07 0.29 -22.72
C ALA A 181 13.09 0.33 -21.51
N LEU A 182 12.68 1.51 -21.07
CA LEU A 182 11.72 1.70 -19.98
C LEU A 182 10.34 1.18 -20.37
N PHE A 183 9.89 1.46 -21.59
CA PHE A 183 8.61 0.98 -22.09
C PHE A 183 8.56 -0.56 -22.12
N GLN A 184 9.63 -1.21 -22.61
CA GLN A 184 9.74 -2.67 -22.60
C GLN A 184 9.70 -3.28 -21.20
N ILE A 185 10.39 -2.65 -20.22
CA ILE A 185 10.37 -3.10 -18.83
C ILE A 185 8.96 -2.97 -18.25
N GLN A 186 8.32 -1.82 -18.45
CA GLN A 186 6.97 -1.56 -17.94
C GLN A 186 5.94 -2.52 -18.56
N TRP A 187 6.02 -2.76 -19.86
CA TRP A 187 5.15 -3.70 -20.55
C TRP A 187 5.29 -5.12 -20.01
N LYS A 188 6.53 -5.63 -19.87
CA LYS A 188 6.80 -6.95 -19.31
C LYS A 188 6.30 -7.08 -17.87
N THR A 189 6.53 -6.06 -17.03
CA THR A 189 6.08 -6.05 -15.64
C THR A 189 4.54 -6.06 -15.55
N SER A 190 3.88 -5.23 -16.37
CA SER A 190 2.41 -5.19 -16.41
C SER A 190 1.80 -6.50 -16.90
N ALA A 191 2.40 -7.14 -17.91
CA ALA A 191 1.95 -8.42 -18.41
C ALA A 191 2.11 -9.54 -17.37
N SER A 192 3.27 -9.59 -16.69
CA SER A 192 3.52 -10.53 -15.60
C SER A 192 2.54 -10.33 -14.42
N LEU A 193 2.30 -9.07 -14.03
CA LEU A 193 1.37 -8.75 -12.95
C LEU A 193 -0.06 -9.19 -13.28
N ARG A 194 -0.51 -8.96 -14.52
CA ARG A 194 -1.83 -9.43 -14.97
C ARG A 194 -1.94 -10.95 -14.89
N SER A 195 -0.96 -11.67 -15.46
CA SER A 195 -0.94 -13.13 -15.42
C SER A 195 -0.96 -13.67 -13.98
N THR A 196 -0.19 -13.08 -13.07
CA THR A 196 -0.18 -13.48 -11.65
C THR A 196 -1.52 -13.19 -10.97
N ASN A 197 -2.15 -12.06 -11.29
CA ASN A 197 -3.45 -11.71 -10.74
C ASN A 197 -4.56 -12.64 -11.23
N ASP A 198 -4.52 -13.03 -12.51
CA ASP A 198 -5.48 -13.99 -13.09
C ASP A 198 -5.32 -15.37 -12.43
N GLN A 199 -4.08 -15.86 -12.25
CA GLN A 199 -3.81 -17.11 -11.53
C GLN A 199 -4.27 -17.05 -10.07
N LEU A 200 -4.06 -15.93 -9.38
CA LEU A 200 -4.52 -15.75 -8.01
C LEU A 200 -6.04 -15.75 -7.92
N SER A 201 -6.71 -15.09 -8.87
CA SER A 201 -8.18 -15.09 -8.94
C SER A 201 -8.74 -16.49 -9.17
N GLU A 202 -8.14 -17.26 -10.07
CA GLU A 202 -8.51 -18.65 -10.33
C GLU A 202 -8.33 -19.52 -9.08
N LYS A 203 -7.18 -19.44 -8.42
CA LYS A 203 -6.91 -20.18 -7.18
C LYS A 203 -7.85 -19.79 -6.04
N ASN A 204 -8.16 -18.51 -5.88
CA ASN A 204 -9.15 -18.07 -4.90
C ASN A 204 -10.53 -18.64 -5.18
N GLN A 205 -10.94 -18.71 -6.46
CA GLN A 205 -12.22 -19.31 -6.82
C GLN A 205 -12.27 -20.82 -6.53
N GLU A 206 -11.21 -21.56 -6.88
CA GLU A 206 -11.10 -22.99 -6.53
C GLU A 206 -11.23 -23.25 -5.02
N ILE A 207 -10.55 -22.42 -4.21
CA ILE A 207 -10.62 -22.51 -2.74
C ILE A 207 -12.04 -22.21 -2.26
N LEU A 208 -12.68 -21.15 -2.74
CA LEU A 208 -14.05 -20.78 -2.37
C LEU A 208 -15.05 -21.87 -2.75
N ASP A 209 -14.91 -22.49 -3.91
CA ASP A 209 -15.77 -23.57 -4.34
C ASP A 209 -15.61 -24.82 -3.45
N SER A 210 -14.37 -25.13 -3.05
CA SER A 210 -14.07 -26.21 -2.11
C SER A 210 -14.68 -25.96 -0.72
N ILE A 211 -14.55 -24.73 -0.21
CA ILE A 211 -15.13 -24.34 1.09
C ILE A 211 -16.66 -24.34 1.03
N ASN A 212 -17.26 -23.89 -0.08
CA ASN A 212 -18.71 -23.95 -0.28
C ASN A 212 -19.21 -25.40 -0.34
N TYR A 213 -18.44 -26.32 -0.88
CA TYR A 213 -18.76 -27.74 -0.84
C TYR A 213 -18.70 -28.28 0.60
N ALA A 214 -17.65 -27.94 1.37
CA ALA A 214 -17.55 -28.28 2.79
C ALA A 214 -18.74 -27.73 3.61
N LYS A 215 -19.21 -26.52 3.31
CA LYS A 215 -20.43 -25.95 3.90
C LYS A 215 -21.66 -26.82 3.68
N ARG A 216 -21.83 -27.37 2.48
CA ARG A 216 -22.97 -28.28 2.19
C ARG A 216 -22.92 -29.54 3.06
N ILE A 217 -21.73 -30.11 3.25
CA ILE A 217 -21.52 -31.27 4.13
C ILE A 217 -21.85 -30.88 5.57
N GLN A 218 -21.32 -29.78 6.06
CA GLN A 218 -21.58 -29.30 7.43
C GLN A 218 -23.08 -28.98 7.65
N THR A 219 -23.73 -28.36 6.68
CA THR A 219 -25.18 -28.09 6.79
C THR A 219 -26.00 -29.39 6.84
N ALA A 220 -25.54 -30.45 6.20
CA ALA A 220 -26.24 -31.73 6.19
C ALA A 220 -26.21 -32.49 7.54
N ILE A 221 -25.24 -32.17 8.42
CA ILE A 221 -25.17 -32.73 9.76
C ILE A 221 -26.00 -31.94 10.80
N LEU A 222 -26.40 -30.71 10.47
CA LEU A 222 -27.25 -29.89 11.33
C LEU A 222 -28.72 -30.32 11.17
N PRO A 223 -29.50 -30.36 12.26
CA PRO A 223 -30.90 -30.65 12.19
C PRO A 223 -31.66 -29.60 11.38
N PRO A 224 -32.47 -30.00 10.37
CA PRO A 224 -33.22 -29.04 9.58
C PRO A 224 -34.28 -28.32 10.45
N ASN A 225 -34.52 -27.04 10.18
CA ASN A 225 -35.48 -26.22 10.92
C ASN A 225 -36.86 -26.86 11.02
N LYS A 226 -37.29 -27.58 9.97
CA LYS A 226 -38.57 -28.30 9.94
C LYS A 226 -38.63 -29.35 11.06
N LEU A 227 -37.56 -30.14 11.20
CA LEU A 227 -37.47 -31.17 12.26
C LEU A 227 -37.43 -30.52 13.65
N VAL A 228 -36.68 -29.44 13.81
CA VAL A 228 -36.64 -28.69 15.10
C VAL A 228 -38.02 -28.20 15.49
N LYS A 229 -38.78 -27.64 14.55
CA LYS A 229 -40.12 -27.12 14.78
C LYS A 229 -41.17 -28.21 15.02
N GLU A 230 -40.95 -29.42 14.55
CA GLU A 230 -41.81 -30.55 14.82
C GLU A 230 -41.82 -30.96 16.32
N TYR A 231 -40.63 -30.90 16.94
CA TYR A 231 -40.46 -31.28 18.35
C TYR A 231 -40.43 -30.07 19.33
N LEU A 232 -39.98 -28.94 18.87
CA LEU A 232 -39.80 -27.69 19.64
C LEU A 232 -40.52 -26.54 18.92
N ASN A 233 -41.85 -26.50 18.99
CA ASN A 233 -42.70 -25.59 18.25
C ASN A 233 -42.34 -24.12 18.46
N GLU A 234 -42.16 -23.71 19.73
CA GLU A 234 -41.89 -22.33 20.17
C GLU A 234 -40.38 -22.12 20.39
N SER A 235 -39.59 -22.45 19.42
CA SER A 235 -38.13 -22.29 19.47
C SER A 235 -37.62 -21.43 18.30
N PHE A 236 -36.45 -20.87 18.48
CA PHE A 236 -35.69 -20.31 17.35
C PHE A 236 -34.21 -20.64 17.52
N ILE A 237 -33.49 -20.72 16.40
CA ILE A 237 -32.06 -20.93 16.38
C ILE A 237 -31.42 -19.68 15.77
N LEU A 238 -30.56 -19.01 16.54
CA LEU A 238 -29.72 -17.95 16.02
C LEU A 238 -28.35 -18.56 15.67
N TYR A 239 -28.15 -18.80 14.38
CA TYR A 239 -26.92 -19.37 13.85
C TYR A 239 -26.29 -18.40 12.84
N LYS A 240 -25.18 -17.78 13.23
CA LYS A 240 -24.52 -16.75 12.44
C LYS A 240 -23.01 -16.97 12.41
N PRO A 241 -22.52 -17.86 11.55
CA PRO A 241 -21.11 -18.15 11.42
C PRO A 241 -20.27 -16.93 11.07
N LYS A 242 -19.03 -16.85 11.56
CA LYS A 242 -18.05 -15.83 11.20
C LYS A 242 -17.52 -16.05 9.76
N ASP A 243 -17.27 -17.30 9.40
CA ASP A 243 -16.72 -17.71 8.12
C ASP A 243 -17.75 -18.50 7.28
N VAL A 244 -17.36 -18.99 6.12
CA VAL A 244 -18.24 -19.79 5.24
C VAL A 244 -18.70 -21.09 5.91
N VAL A 245 -17.82 -21.70 6.72
CA VAL A 245 -18.08 -22.85 7.61
C VAL A 245 -17.74 -22.46 9.05
N ALA A 246 -18.30 -23.15 10.03
CA ALA A 246 -18.26 -22.75 11.46
C ALA A 246 -17.73 -23.83 12.39
N GLY A 247 -17.11 -23.40 13.51
CA GLY A 247 -16.89 -24.26 14.67
C GLY A 247 -18.18 -24.51 15.44
N ASP A 248 -19.01 -23.48 15.57
CA ASP A 248 -20.30 -23.56 16.25
C ASP A 248 -21.25 -24.51 15.53
N PHE A 249 -22.07 -25.19 16.32
CA PHE A 249 -23.18 -25.99 15.78
C PHE A 249 -24.33 -26.08 16.78
N TYR A 250 -25.50 -26.41 16.26
CA TYR A 250 -26.63 -26.87 17.07
C TYR A 250 -26.94 -28.32 16.71
N TRP A 251 -27.42 -29.08 17.67
CA TRP A 251 -27.67 -30.50 17.55
C TRP A 251 -29.00 -30.88 18.14
N MET A 252 -29.68 -31.87 17.62
CA MET A 252 -30.92 -32.39 18.13
C MET A 252 -31.09 -33.86 17.76
N GLU A 253 -31.61 -34.64 18.74
CA GLU A 253 -31.97 -36.02 18.55
C GLU A 253 -33.25 -36.32 19.37
N ALA A 254 -34.19 -37.03 18.77
CA ALA A 254 -35.42 -37.45 19.46
C ALA A 254 -35.43 -38.96 19.67
N VAL A 255 -35.64 -39.38 20.92
CA VAL A 255 -35.70 -40.81 21.26
C VAL A 255 -36.91 -41.04 22.19
N GLY A 256 -37.93 -41.68 21.61
CA GLY A 256 -39.22 -41.86 22.29
C GLY A 256 -39.87 -40.51 22.62
N ASP A 257 -40.17 -40.28 23.90
CA ASP A 257 -40.81 -39.06 24.36
C ASP A 257 -39.80 -37.97 24.80
N VAL A 258 -38.48 -38.22 24.62
CA VAL A 258 -37.44 -37.30 25.02
C VAL A 258 -36.75 -36.69 23.80
N VAL A 259 -36.66 -35.36 23.80
CA VAL A 259 -35.94 -34.57 22.80
C VAL A 259 -34.66 -34.04 23.44
N TYR A 260 -33.54 -34.44 22.84
CA TYR A 260 -32.20 -33.93 23.18
C TYR A 260 -31.88 -32.79 22.25
N PHE A 261 -31.40 -31.68 22.78
CA PHE A 261 -30.95 -30.56 21.97
C PHE A 261 -29.78 -29.85 22.62
N ALA A 262 -28.85 -29.34 21.78
CA ALA A 262 -27.64 -28.69 22.21
C ALA A 262 -27.27 -27.48 21.36
N ALA A 263 -26.56 -26.54 21.99
CA ALA A 263 -25.78 -25.50 21.35
C ALA A 263 -24.33 -25.68 21.77
N ALA A 264 -23.43 -25.71 20.80
CA ALA A 264 -22.01 -25.97 21.00
C ALA A 264 -21.14 -25.01 20.23
N ASP A 265 -20.00 -24.66 20.81
CA ASP A 265 -18.92 -23.84 20.24
C ASP A 265 -17.63 -24.68 20.27
N CYS A 266 -17.09 -25.01 19.10
CA CYS A 266 -15.87 -25.78 18.98
C CYS A 266 -14.64 -24.90 18.93
N THR A 267 -13.50 -25.45 19.36
CA THR A 267 -12.20 -24.82 19.24
C THR A 267 -11.90 -24.43 17.77
N GLY A 268 -11.57 -23.16 17.55
CA GLY A 268 -11.22 -22.63 16.25
C GLY A 268 -12.42 -22.20 15.40
N HIS A 269 -12.13 -21.58 14.25
CA HIS A 269 -13.13 -21.08 13.32
C HIS A 269 -12.77 -21.46 11.89
N GLY A 270 -13.67 -21.24 10.94
CA GLY A 270 -13.47 -21.63 9.54
C GLY A 270 -13.34 -23.15 9.36
N VAL A 271 -12.46 -23.59 8.47
CA VAL A 271 -12.31 -25.01 8.12
C VAL A 271 -11.85 -25.87 9.31
N PRO A 272 -10.82 -25.50 10.10
CA PRO A 272 -10.43 -26.30 11.28
C PRO A 272 -11.58 -26.49 12.26
N GLY A 273 -12.25 -25.39 12.68
CA GLY A 273 -13.38 -25.50 13.60
C GLY A 273 -14.53 -26.36 13.05
N ALA A 274 -14.81 -26.26 11.75
CA ALA A 274 -15.80 -27.08 11.09
C ALA A 274 -15.46 -28.59 11.14
N MET A 275 -14.19 -28.95 11.03
CA MET A 275 -13.76 -30.36 11.16
C MET A 275 -13.95 -30.86 12.60
N VAL A 276 -13.61 -30.05 13.60
CA VAL A 276 -13.86 -30.36 15.00
C VAL A 276 -15.35 -30.53 15.27
N SER A 277 -16.20 -29.66 14.74
CA SER A 277 -17.66 -29.78 14.88
C SER A 277 -18.22 -31.09 14.34
N VAL A 278 -17.72 -31.58 13.20
CA VAL A 278 -18.11 -32.88 12.63
C VAL A 278 -17.77 -34.05 13.58
N ILE A 279 -16.57 -34.02 14.18
CA ILE A 279 -16.13 -35.04 15.14
C ILE A 279 -17.02 -35.00 16.39
N CYS A 280 -17.30 -33.80 16.93
CA CYS A 280 -18.15 -33.62 18.10
C CYS A 280 -19.60 -34.07 17.85
N VAL A 281 -20.19 -33.69 16.71
CA VAL A 281 -21.54 -34.16 16.32
C VAL A 281 -21.59 -35.70 16.22
N ASN A 282 -20.55 -36.30 15.60
CA ASN A 282 -20.48 -37.77 15.55
C ASN A 282 -20.38 -38.39 16.95
N GLY A 283 -19.60 -37.80 17.84
CA GLY A 283 -19.53 -38.23 19.26
C GLY A 283 -20.89 -38.22 19.98
N LEU A 284 -21.66 -37.11 19.82
CA LEU A 284 -23.02 -36.98 20.36
C LEU A 284 -23.97 -38.03 19.78
N ASN A 285 -23.97 -38.18 18.43
CA ASN A 285 -24.81 -39.19 17.77
C ASN A 285 -24.52 -40.60 18.28
N ARG A 286 -23.26 -40.97 18.39
CA ARG A 286 -22.86 -42.29 18.90
C ARG A 286 -23.24 -42.49 20.37
N SER A 287 -23.06 -41.49 21.19
CA SER A 287 -23.42 -41.56 22.62
C SER A 287 -24.88 -41.86 22.80
N VAL A 288 -25.76 -41.24 22.01
CA VAL A 288 -27.22 -41.47 22.11
C VAL A 288 -27.67 -42.71 21.34
N ARG A 289 -27.22 -42.95 20.14
CA ARG A 289 -27.71 -43.99 19.23
C ARG A 289 -27.04 -45.35 19.45
N GLU A 290 -25.68 -45.36 19.58
CA GLU A 290 -24.95 -46.65 19.69
C GLU A 290 -24.84 -47.07 21.17
N PHE A 291 -24.48 -46.15 22.08
CA PHE A 291 -24.32 -46.45 23.51
C PHE A 291 -25.60 -46.36 24.28
N GLY A 292 -26.68 -45.88 23.68
CA GLY A 292 -28.01 -45.86 24.27
C GLY A 292 -28.15 -44.97 25.51
N LEU A 293 -27.23 -43.98 25.71
CA LEU A 293 -27.24 -43.09 26.88
C LEU A 293 -28.44 -42.13 26.83
N ARG A 294 -28.98 -41.82 28.00
CA ARG A 294 -30.21 -41.01 28.12
C ARG A 294 -30.06 -39.80 29.04
N LYS A 295 -29.09 -39.76 29.95
CA LYS A 295 -28.87 -38.61 30.82
C LYS A 295 -27.86 -37.66 30.16
N PRO A 296 -28.13 -36.34 30.11
CA PRO A 296 -27.24 -35.35 29.50
C PRO A 296 -25.79 -35.46 29.98
N ALA A 297 -25.52 -35.60 31.26
CA ALA A 297 -24.17 -35.72 31.80
C ALA A 297 -23.46 -36.97 31.26
N GLU A 298 -24.10 -38.16 31.27
CA GLU A 298 -23.51 -39.39 30.76
C GLU A 298 -23.24 -39.31 29.24
N ILE A 299 -24.10 -38.58 28.50
CA ILE A 299 -23.91 -38.32 27.04
C ILE A 299 -22.68 -37.45 26.83
N LEU A 300 -22.50 -36.36 27.62
CA LEU A 300 -21.33 -35.49 27.49
C LEU A 300 -20.03 -36.20 27.87
N ASP A 301 -20.03 -36.97 28.98
CA ASP A 301 -18.84 -37.74 29.38
C ASP A 301 -18.40 -38.73 28.30
N LYS A 302 -19.36 -39.44 27.73
CA LYS A 302 -19.07 -40.39 26.64
C LYS A 302 -18.63 -39.69 25.36
N THR A 303 -19.24 -38.58 25.05
CA THR A 303 -18.85 -37.76 23.89
C THR A 303 -17.41 -37.28 24.04
N ARG A 304 -17.03 -36.78 25.25
CA ARG A 304 -15.66 -36.40 25.57
C ARG A 304 -14.68 -37.53 25.36
N GLU A 305 -14.98 -38.74 25.91
CA GLU A 305 -14.15 -39.93 25.71
C GLU A 305 -13.94 -40.25 24.25
N LEU A 306 -15.01 -40.21 23.43
CA LEU A 306 -14.96 -40.51 22.02
C LEU A 306 -14.13 -39.47 21.25
N VAL A 307 -14.30 -38.17 21.52
CA VAL A 307 -13.59 -37.08 20.87
C VAL A 307 -12.09 -37.16 21.20
N ILE A 308 -11.73 -37.38 22.45
CA ILE A 308 -10.32 -37.56 22.86
C ILE A 308 -9.70 -38.75 22.12
N LYS A 309 -10.38 -39.89 22.10
CA LYS A 309 -9.92 -41.09 21.42
C LYS A 309 -9.73 -40.91 19.91
N GLU A 310 -10.54 -40.06 19.25
CA GLU A 310 -10.33 -39.75 17.83
C GLU A 310 -9.10 -38.89 17.63
N PHE A 311 -8.83 -37.89 18.48
CA PHE A 311 -7.64 -37.04 18.41
C PHE A 311 -6.34 -37.73 18.83
N GLU A 312 -6.40 -38.69 19.78
CA GLU A 312 -5.24 -39.48 20.17
C GLU A 312 -4.66 -40.38 19.06
N LYS A 313 -5.40 -40.56 17.96
CA LYS A 313 -4.91 -41.29 16.78
C LYS A 313 -3.92 -40.45 15.94
N SER A 314 -3.88 -39.14 16.17
CA SER A 314 -2.93 -38.24 15.52
C SER A 314 -1.54 -38.36 16.15
N GLU A 315 -0.47 -38.26 15.35
CA GLU A 315 0.90 -38.14 15.83
C GLU A 315 1.18 -36.78 16.52
N GLU A 316 0.33 -35.79 16.26
CA GLU A 316 0.38 -34.47 16.88
C GLU A 316 -0.59 -34.39 18.04
N GLU A 317 -0.18 -33.73 19.14
CA GLU A 317 -1.03 -33.48 20.30
C GLU A 317 -2.12 -32.43 19.96
N VAL A 318 -3.33 -32.90 19.67
CA VAL A 318 -4.48 -32.03 19.37
C VAL A 318 -5.31 -31.88 20.65
N LYS A 319 -5.41 -30.64 21.16
CA LYS A 319 -6.20 -30.27 22.36
C LYS A 319 -7.51 -29.57 21.99
N ASP A 320 -8.14 -30.00 20.94
CA ASP A 320 -9.39 -29.41 20.45
C ASP A 320 -10.60 -30.08 21.10
N GLY A 321 -11.68 -29.32 21.26
CA GLY A 321 -12.89 -29.76 21.87
C GLY A 321 -14.08 -28.84 21.60
N MET A 322 -15.07 -28.88 22.47
CA MET A 322 -16.24 -28.00 22.37
C MET A 322 -16.72 -27.55 23.74
N ASP A 323 -17.18 -26.33 23.81
CA ASP A 323 -18.04 -25.81 24.85
C ASP A 323 -19.49 -26.10 24.48
N ILE A 324 -20.26 -26.75 25.34
CA ILE A 324 -21.59 -27.26 25.00
C ILE A 324 -22.58 -27.08 26.12
N SER A 325 -23.82 -26.77 25.76
CA SER A 325 -25.01 -26.82 26.62
C SER A 325 -25.98 -27.85 26.05
N LEU A 326 -26.19 -28.95 26.75
CA LEU A 326 -27.05 -30.05 26.33
C LEU A 326 -28.29 -30.18 27.25
N CYS A 327 -29.46 -30.17 26.63
CA CYS A 327 -30.74 -30.37 27.28
C CYS A 327 -31.38 -31.67 26.82
N ALA A 328 -32.13 -32.30 27.77
CA ALA A 328 -33.07 -33.41 27.49
C ALA A 328 -34.45 -33.01 28.01
N LEU A 329 -35.39 -32.83 27.11
CA LEU A 329 -36.78 -32.45 27.42
C LEU A 329 -37.70 -33.66 27.22
N ASN A 330 -38.36 -34.10 28.26
CA ASN A 330 -39.44 -35.06 28.11
C ASN A 330 -40.71 -34.31 27.71
N THR A 331 -41.20 -34.55 26.53
CA THR A 331 -42.34 -33.83 25.92
C THR A 331 -43.71 -34.20 26.54
N LYS A 332 -43.79 -35.31 27.32
CA LYS A 332 -45.00 -35.70 28.03
C LYS A 332 -45.08 -35.16 29.44
N THR A 333 -43.94 -35.17 30.16
CA THR A 333 -43.90 -34.73 31.55
C THR A 333 -43.46 -33.29 31.72
N ASN A 334 -42.94 -32.66 30.66
CA ASN A 334 -42.28 -31.37 30.65
C ASN A 334 -41.06 -31.27 31.60
N GLU A 335 -40.47 -32.42 31.93
CA GLU A 335 -39.23 -32.46 32.70
C GLU A 335 -38.05 -32.11 31.80
N LEU A 336 -37.25 -31.12 32.23
CA LEU A 336 -36.03 -30.71 31.56
C LEU A 336 -34.82 -31.13 32.41
N GLN A 337 -33.94 -31.90 31.82
CA GLN A 337 -32.62 -32.20 32.35
C GLN A 337 -31.56 -31.45 31.54
N TRP A 338 -30.50 -31.00 32.21
CA TRP A 338 -29.43 -30.25 31.57
C TRP A 338 -28.06 -30.72 32.06
N ALA A 339 -27.07 -30.68 31.19
CA ALA A 339 -25.65 -30.73 31.51
C ALA A 339 -24.90 -29.80 30.57
N GLY A 340 -23.82 -29.18 31.01
CA GLY A 340 -23.01 -28.27 30.23
C GLY A 340 -21.53 -28.42 30.50
N ALA A 341 -20.74 -28.08 29.51
CA ALA A 341 -19.30 -27.83 29.61
C ALA A 341 -19.04 -26.42 29.10
N ASN A 342 -18.64 -25.53 30.02
CA ASN A 342 -18.37 -24.09 29.84
C ASN A 342 -19.53 -23.24 29.27
N ASN A 343 -20.53 -23.83 28.58
CA ASN A 343 -21.71 -23.14 28.08
C ASN A 343 -22.90 -23.32 29.05
N PRO A 344 -23.39 -22.24 29.72
CA PRO A 344 -24.48 -22.32 30.68
C PRO A 344 -25.86 -22.42 30.02
N LEU A 345 -26.84 -22.99 30.76
CA LEU A 345 -28.24 -22.84 30.44
C LEU A 345 -28.82 -21.61 31.14
N TRP A 346 -29.48 -20.75 30.37
CA TRP A 346 -30.17 -19.57 30.90
C TRP A 346 -31.67 -19.84 30.97
N ILE A 347 -32.24 -19.72 32.17
CA ILE A 347 -33.67 -19.83 32.40
C ILE A 347 -34.21 -18.43 32.70
N VAL A 348 -35.06 -17.91 31.81
CA VAL A 348 -35.71 -16.60 31.98
C VAL A 348 -37.13 -16.82 32.46
N THR A 349 -37.47 -16.27 33.64
CA THR A 349 -38.81 -16.36 34.22
C THR A 349 -39.39 -14.96 34.41
N SER A 350 -40.71 -14.83 34.30
CA SER A 350 -41.44 -13.60 34.59
C SER A 350 -41.76 -13.42 36.07
N ALA A 351 -41.57 -14.46 36.91
CA ALA A 351 -41.84 -14.40 38.33
C ALA A 351 -40.66 -13.83 39.12
N PRO A 352 -40.87 -12.98 40.14
CA PRO A 352 -39.83 -12.51 41.05
C PRO A 352 -39.16 -13.66 41.78
N LEU A 353 -37.87 -13.54 42.07
CA LEU A 353 -37.07 -14.54 42.81
C LEU A 353 -37.60 -14.91 44.20
N SER A 354 -38.43 -14.05 44.81
CA SER A 354 -39.04 -14.24 46.13
C SER A 354 -40.10 -15.34 46.19
N ASP A 355 -40.70 -15.73 45.05
CA ASP A 355 -41.80 -16.71 45.01
C ASP A 355 -41.34 -18.13 44.63
N ARG A 356 -40.04 -18.38 44.58
CA ARG A 356 -39.52 -19.72 44.35
C ARG A 356 -39.62 -20.56 45.61
N SER A 357 -40.75 -21.25 45.79
CA SER A 357 -40.77 -22.42 46.64
C SER A 357 -39.69 -23.39 46.15
N THR A 358 -38.83 -23.84 47.04
CA THR A 358 -37.74 -24.79 46.81
C THR A 358 -38.28 -26.14 46.34
N THR A 359 -38.76 -26.23 45.12
CA THR A 359 -39.04 -27.47 44.41
C THR A 359 -37.85 -27.77 43.50
N ASP A 360 -36.93 -28.55 44.08
CA ASP A 360 -36.01 -29.46 43.41
C ASP A 360 -35.26 -28.98 42.17
N THR A 361 -34.48 -27.91 42.31
CA THR A 361 -33.28 -27.77 41.48
C THR A 361 -32.13 -28.45 42.24
N LYS A 362 -31.96 -29.76 42.11
CA LYS A 362 -30.71 -30.43 42.43
C LYS A 362 -29.68 -29.99 41.39
N LEU A 363 -29.05 -28.83 41.60
CA LEU A 363 -27.78 -28.47 40.98
C LEU A 363 -26.75 -29.41 41.62
N THR A 364 -26.49 -30.54 40.98
CA THR A 364 -25.29 -31.31 41.24
C THR A 364 -24.17 -30.61 40.53
N ASP A 365 -23.41 -29.76 41.26
CA ASP A 365 -22.15 -29.21 40.80
C ASP A 365 -21.16 -30.33 40.51
N ALA A 366 -21.04 -30.70 39.23
CA ALA A 366 -20.02 -31.64 38.78
C ALA A 366 -18.62 -31.00 38.68
N ASN A 367 -18.46 -29.76 39.13
CA ASN A 367 -17.23 -28.96 38.96
C ASN A 367 -16.34 -28.85 40.22
N GLN A 368 -16.42 -29.77 41.21
CA GLN A 368 -15.59 -29.66 42.40
C GLN A 368 -14.49 -30.74 42.56
N THR A 369 -14.15 -31.51 41.54
CA THR A 369 -13.17 -32.61 41.75
C THR A 369 -11.85 -32.51 41.03
N ASP A 370 -11.56 -31.50 40.19
CA ASP A 370 -10.29 -31.44 39.45
C ASP A 370 -9.37 -30.22 39.74
N ALA A 371 -9.64 -29.45 40.81
CA ALA A 371 -8.77 -28.31 41.18
C ALA A 371 -7.66 -28.65 42.18
N GLU A 372 -7.51 -29.92 42.61
CA GLU A 372 -6.49 -30.33 43.60
C GLU A 372 -5.52 -31.42 43.10
N ARG A 373 -5.34 -31.63 41.80
CA ARG A 373 -4.28 -32.51 41.27
C ARG A 373 -3.59 -31.91 40.09
N SER A 374 -2.64 -31.04 40.33
CA SER A 374 -1.45 -30.84 39.48
C SER A 374 -0.34 -30.21 40.29
#